data_7d873207435e0c78a4060147a60a9606
#
_entry.id   7d873207435e0c78a4060147a60a9606
#
_cell.length_a   1.000
_cell.length_b   1.000
_cell.length_c   1.000
_cell.angle_alpha   90.00
_cell.angle_beta   90.00
_cell.angle_gamma   90.00
#
_symmetry.space_group_name_H-M   'P 1'
#
loop_
_entity.id
_entity.type
_entity.pdbx_description
1 polymer ?
#
loop_
_entity_poly.entity_id
_entity_poly.type
_entity_poly.pdbx_seq_one_letter_code
_entity_poly.pdbx_strand_id
1 'polypeptide(L)'
;MSDARAQTLITIAELASLLQGGAPVVLLDVIDEKGAAPEDRPKIPGALSVHLATDFSDKPTKLSGRRPLPKIMDLQANARRWGISRDSQVVVYDSSAGAQASRAWWTFRWAGFRNVRILDGGLAAWTAAGKPTSTDILSEATKAGTVALQAGHMPTIEAQQAARIARSGVLLDARGKAAFVGEAGKPATGHIPGAKLAASGDNIAGGQFRPAAELEAQFAALLGNDGSEVAVYCGSGNAAAHAIAAMHSTGRTPALYVGSWSAWSADPSRPVAQGAEPG
;
A
#
# COMPACT_ATOMS: atom_id res chain seq x y z
N MET A 1 18.93 8.99 -7.04
CA MET A 1 17.70 8.75 -6.24
C MET A 1 18.08 8.91 -4.77
N SER A 2 17.20 9.46 -3.92
CA SER A 2 17.42 9.40 -2.48
C SER A 2 17.46 7.92 -2.03
N ASP A 3 18.23 7.61 -0.99
CA ASP A 3 18.33 6.24 -0.45
C ASP A 3 16.93 5.68 -0.10
N ALA A 4 16.05 6.50 0.48
CA ALA A 4 14.68 6.12 0.83
C ALA A 4 13.83 5.72 -0.41
N ARG A 5 13.99 6.42 -1.55
CA ARG A 5 13.28 6.04 -2.78
C ARG A 5 13.76 4.69 -3.31
N ALA A 6 15.05 4.45 -3.35
CA ALA A 6 15.62 3.19 -3.80
C ALA A 6 15.25 2.00 -2.88
N GLN A 7 15.00 2.26 -1.59
CA GLN A 7 14.51 1.25 -0.65
C GLN A 7 13.00 0.97 -0.78
N THR A 8 12.24 1.86 -1.44
CA THR A 8 10.79 1.74 -1.59
C THR A 8 10.40 1.27 -2.98
N LEU A 9 11.02 1.84 -4.00
CA LEU A 9 10.69 1.64 -5.40
C LEU A 9 11.85 0.97 -6.16
N ILE A 10 11.51 0.19 -7.17
CA ILE A 10 12.46 -0.31 -8.16
C ILE A 10 11.99 0.10 -9.55
N THR A 11 12.89 0.56 -10.39
CA THR A 11 12.58 0.92 -11.78
C THR A 11 12.48 -0.32 -12.66
N ILE A 12 11.82 -0.17 -13.83
CA ILE A 12 11.75 -1.23 -14.86
C ILE A 12 13.16 -1.65 -15.30
N ALA A 13 14.06 -0.69 -15.49
CA ALA A 13 15.43 -0.96 -15.94
C ALA A 13 16.23 -1.75 -14.89
N GLU A 14 16.13 -1.36 -13.61
CA GLU A 14 16.81 -2.07 -12.51
C GLU A 14 16.28 -3.50 -12.36
N LEU A 15 14.95 -3.69 -12.39
CA LEU A 15 14.37 -5.04 -12.30
C LEU A 15 14.80 -5.90 -13.48
N ALA A 16 14.74 -5.38 -14.72
CA ALA A 16 15.16 -6.09 -15.91
C ALA A 16 16.63 -6.51 -15.81
N SER A 17 17.51 -5.63 -15.33
CA SER A 17 18.93 -5.93 -15.13
C SER A 17 19.15 -7.04 -14.09
N LEU A 18 18.42 -7.00 -12.97
CA LEU A 18 18.49 -8.05 -11.94
C LEU A 18 18.09 -9.42 -12.50
N LEU A 19 16.98 -9.48 -13.24
CA LEU A 19 16.48 -10.72 -13.84
C LEU A 19 17.42 -11.28 -14.91
N GLN A 20 17.99 -10.42 -15.77
CA GLN A 20 18.96 -10.81 -16.79
C GLN A 20 20.28 -11.30 -16.16
N GLY A 21 20.70 -10.71 -15.05
CA GLY A 21 21.87 -11.12 -14.28
C GLY A 21 21.69 -12.41 -13.47
N GLY A 22 20.51 -13.03 -13.51
CA GLY A 22 20.20 -14.24 -12.76
C GLY A 22 20.09 -14.02 -11.25
N ALA A 23 19.88 -12.79 -10.79
CA ALA A 23 19.69 -12.49 -9.38
C ALA A 23 18.41 -13.19 -8.85
N PRO A 24 18.46 -13.81 -7.66
CA PRO A 24 17.29 -14.48 -7.09
C PRO A 24 16.29 -13.43 -6.57
N VAL A 25 15.34 -13.05 -7.42
CA VAL A 25 14.27 -12.12 -7.09
C VAL A 25 12.95 -12.88 -7.00
N VAL A 26 12.23 -12.70 -5.89
CA VAL A 26 10.84 -13.19 -5.76
C VAL A 26 9.91 -12.10 -6.28
N LEU A 27 9.20 -12.40 -7.37
CA LEU A 27 8.23 -11.50 -7.98
C LEU A 27 6.83 -11.86 -7.49
N LEU A 28 6.10 -10.89 -6.93
CA LEU A 28 4.72 -11.06 -6.50
C LEU A 28 3.81 -10.14 -7.31
N ASP A 29 2.92 -10.76 -8.07
CA ASP A 29 1.85 -10.11 -8.81
C ASP A 29 0.63 -9.98 -7.90
N VAL A 30 0.40 -8.78 -7.38
CA VAL A 30 -0.61 -8.52 -6.34
C VAL A 30 -1.96 -8.22 -6.98
N ILE A 31 -2.94 -9.07 -6.65
CA ILE A 31 -4.30 -9.02 -7.21
C ILE A 31 -5.27 -8.56 -6.11
N ASP A 32 -6.23 -7.71 -6.48
CA ASP A 32 -7.41 -7.42 -5.67
C ASP A 32 -8.64 -8.14 -6.26
N GLU A 33 -9.43 -8.80 -5.42
CA GLU A 33 -10.60 -9.59 -5.81
C GLU A 33 -11.70 -8.80 -6.55
N LYS A 34 -11.71 -7.47 -6.47
CA LYS A 34 -12.72 -6.60 -7.10
C LYS A 34 -12.60 -6.47 -8.63
N GLY A 35 -11.77 -7.21 -9.23
CA GLY A 35 -11.62 -7.37 -10.66
C GLY A 35 -10.80 -8.62 -10.84
N ALA A 36 -11.47 -9.79 -10.72
CA ALA A 36 -10.83 -11.04 -11.05
C ALA A 36 -10.20 -10.88 -12.44
N ALA A 37 -8.95 -10.46 -12.45
CA ALA A 37 -8.20 -10.48 -13.68
C ALA A 37 -8.23 -11.94 -14.13
N PRO A 38 -8.50 -12.22 -15.39
CA PRO A 38 -8.43 -13.57 -15.90
C PRO A 38 -7.14 -14.23 -15.44
N GLU A 39 -7.21 -15.47 -15.01
CA GLU A 39 -6.03 -16.19 -14.52
C GLU A 39 -4.91 -16.21 -15.58
N ASP A 40 -5.27 -16.13 -16.86
CA ASP A 40 -4.41 -16.09 -18.04
C ASP A 40 -3.93 -14.69 -18.46
N ARG A 41 -4.16 -13.65 -17.63
CA ARG A 41 -3.66 -12.30 -17.92
C ARG A 41 -2.13 -12.27 -18.00
N PRO A 42 -1.55 -11.35 -18.82
CA PRO A 42 -0.10 -11.16 -18.86
C PRO A 42 0.49 -10.82 -17.50
N LYS A 43 1.64 -11.41 -17.18
CA LYS A 43 2.43 -11.21 -15.96
C LYS A 43 3.91 -11.09 -16.32
N ILE A 44 4.72 -10.60 -15.42
CA ILE A 44 6.18 -10.69 -15.52
C ILE A 44 6.56 -12.18 -15.38
N PRO A 45 7.39 -12.74 -16.27
CA PRO A 45 7.76 -14.16 -16.21
C PRO A 45 8.31 -14.56 -14.85
N GLY A 46 7.83 -15.70 -14.32
CA GLY A 46 8.21 -16.20 -13.01
C GLY A 46 7.52 -15.54 -11.83
N ALA A 47 6.61 -14.58 -12.04
CA ALA A 47 5.86 -13.96 -10.96
C ALA A 47 4.81 -14.90 -10.37
N LEU A 48 4.73 -14.91 -9.04
CA LEU A 48 3.70 -15.61 -8.28
C LEU A 48 2.47 -14.71 -8.12
N SER A 49 1.29 -15.23 -8.42
CA SER A 49 0.01 -14.54 -8.20
C SER A 49 -0.36 -14.62 -6.72
N VAL A 50 -0.59 -13.46 -6.10
CA VAL A 50 -0.93 -13.34 -4.68
C VAL A 50 -2.14 -12.40 -4.50
N HIS A 51 -2.99 -12.71 -3.53
CA HIS A 51 -4.26 -12.01 -3.34
C HIS A 51 -4.25 -11.17 -2.05
N LEU A 52 -4.60 -9.89 -2.14
CA LEU A 52 -4.62 -9.00 -0.97
C LEU A 52 -5.57 -9.46 0.12
N ALA A 53 -6.73 -9.98 -0.25
CA ALA A 53 -7.77 -10.32 0.72
C ALA A 53 -7.44 -11.58 1.52
N THR A 54 -6.80 -12.56 0.91
CA THR A 54 -6.52 -13.87 1.52
C THR A 54 -5.09 -13.99 2.03
N ASP A 55 -4.13 -13.37 1.34
CA ASP A 55 -2.72 -13.55 1.64
C ASP A 55 -2.15 -12.45 2.53
N PHE A 56 -2.72 -11.22 2.47
CA PHE A 56 -2.25 -10.04 3.19
C PHE A 56 -3.29 -9.43 4.14
N SER A 57 -4.38 -10.13 4.40
CA SER A 57 -5.43 -9.68 5.32
C SER A 57 -6.00 -10.85 6.11
N ASP A 58 -6.44 -10.57 7.34
CA ASP A 58 -7.28 -11.51 8.09
C ASP A 58 -8.75 -11.32 7.69
N LYS A 59 -9.63 -12.17 8.21
CA LYS A 59 -11.07 -12.09 7.99
C LYS A 59 -11.62 -10.77 8.54
N PRO A 60 -12.39 -10.00 7.74
CA PRO A 60 -12.94 -8.73 8.18
C PRO A 60 -14.02 -8.92 9.25
N THR A 61 -14.08 -7.96 10.18
CA THR A 61 -15.17 -7.77 11.14
C THR A 61 -15.71 -6.34 11.03
N LYS A 62 -16.83 -6.05 11.68
CA LYS A 62 -17.35 -4.67 11.71
C LYS A 62 -16.34 -3.68 12.29
N LEU A 63 -15.59 -4.08 13.32
CA LEU A 63 -14.65 -3.21 14.03
C LEU A 63 -13.26 -3.14 13.36
N SER A 64 -12.84 -4.21 12.71
CA SER A 64 -11.52 -4.25 12.07
C SER A 64 -11.47 -3.54 10.70
N GLY A 65 -12.62 -3.23 10.13
CA GLY A 65 -12.71 -2.76 8.76
C GLY A 65 -12.57 -3.88 7.73
N ARG A 66 -12.55 -3.51 6.44
CA ARG A 66 -12.60 -4.48 5.33
C ARG A 66 -11.31 -5.25 5.09
N ARG A 67 -10.15 -4.72 5.52
CA ARG A 67 -8.83 -5.33 5.31
C ARG A 67 -7.98 -5.20 6.55
N PRO A 68 -8.30 -5.97 7.62
CA PRO A 68 -7.45 -6.02 8.81
C PRO A 68 -6.09 -6.59 8.46
N LEU A 69 -5.12 -6.37 9.34
CA LEU A 69 -3.79 -6.97 9.18
C LEU A 69 -3.89 -8.49 9.28
N PRO A 70 -3.07 -9.23 8.52
CA PRO A 70 -3.01 -10.68 8.63
C PRO A 70 -2.43 -11.09 9.99
N LYS A 71 -2.75 -12.29 10.44
CA LYS A 71 -1.99 -12.90 11.51
C LYS A 71 -0.56 -13.12 11.03
N ILE A 72 0.40 -12.79 11.87
CA ILE A 72 1.82 -12.85 11.49
C ILE A 72 2.27 -14.25 11.06
N MET A 73 1.71 -15.28 11.68
CA MET A 73 2.02 -16.67 11.35
C MET A 73 1.48 -17.08 9.98
N ASP A 74 0.29 -16.57 9.59
CA ASP A 74 -0.29 -16.86 8.28
C ASP A 74 0.49 -16.14 7.18
N LEU A 75 0.86 -14.87 7.40
CA LEU A 75 1.72 -14.14 6.47
C LEU A 75 3.10 -14.81 6.33
N GLN A 76 3.68 -15.29 7.43
CA GLN A 76 4.94 -16.01 7.39
C GLN A 76 4.84 -17.33 6.61
N ALA A 77 3.76 -18.08 6.80
CA ALA A 77 3.51 -19.30 6.05
C ALA A 77 3.40 -19.00 4.54
N ASN A 78 2.63 -17.97 4.17
CA ASN A 78 2.53 -17.51 2.79
C ASN A 78 3.89 -17.08 2.22
N ALA A 79 4.65 -16.25 2.94
CA ALA A 79 5.95 -15.79 2.51
C ALA A 79 6.94 -16.96 2.28
N ARG A 80 6.90 -17.99 3.13
CA ARG A 80 7.70 -19.19 2.95
C ARG A 80 7.25 -20.02 1.74
N ARG A 81 5.95 -20.14 1.51
CA ARG A 81 5.38 -20.80 0.32
C ARG A 81 5.83 -20.08 -0.98
N TRP A 82 6.00 -18.77 -0.94
CA TRP A 82 6.55 -17.98 -2.06
C TRP A 82 8.08 -18.03 -2.18
N GLY A 83 8.76 -18.85 -1.39
CA GLY A 83 10.20 -19.02 -1.46
C GLY A 83 11.00 -17.92 -0.76
N ILE A 84 10.34 -17.03 0.02
CA ILE A 84 11.01 -15.90 0.66
C ILE A 84 11.85 -16.39 1.84
N SER A 85 13.13 -16.06 1.81
CA SER A 85 14.11 -16.24 2.88
C SER A 85 14.62 -14.89 3.37
N ARG A 86 15.42 -14.87 4.43
CA ARG A 86 15.91 -13.63 5.07
C ARG A 86 16.53 -12.63 4.07
N ASP A 87 17.33 -13.15 3.14
CA ASP A 87 18.14 -12.34 2.22
C ASP A 87 17.50 -12.23 0.82
N SER A 88 16.26 -12.74 0.64
CA SER A 88 15.55 -12.63 -0.62
C SER A 88 15.29 -11.18 -0.98
N GLN A 89 15.43 -10.85 -2.25
CA GLN A 89 14.90 -9.62 -2.83
C GLN A 89 13.47 -9.87 -3.28
N VAL A 90 12.52 -9.11 -2.75
CA VAL A 90 11.09 -9.22 -3.14
C VAL A 90 10.70 -7.98 -3.92
N VAL A 91 10.08 -8.17 -5.06
CA VAL A 91 9.45 -7.10 -5.84
C VAL A 91 7.97 -7.38 -5.96
N VAL A 92 7.17 -6.45 -5.47
CA VAL A 92 5.70 -6.48 -5.58
C VAL A 92 5.25 -5.55 -6.69
N TYR A 93 4.28 -5.97 -7.49
CA TYR A 93 3.70 -5.14 -8.54
C TYR A 93 2.22 -5.45 -8.73
N ASP A 94 1.52 -4.59 -9.43
CA ASP A 94 0.13 -4.77 -9.81
C ASP A 94 -0.15 -4.15 -11.19
N SER A 95 -1.41 -4.14 -11.59
CA SER A 95 -1.89 -3.51 -12.83
C SER A 95 -2.59 -2.16 -12.56
N SER A 96 -2.42 -1.56 -11.37
CA SER A 96 -3.16 -0.40 -10.89
C SER A 96 -2.25 0.67 -10.32
N ALA A 97 -1.12 0.92 -10.97
CA ALA A 97 -0.14 1.95 -10.60
C ALA A 97 0.32 1.88 -9.13
N GLY A 98 0.48 0.67 -8.60
CA GLY A 98 0.99 0.44 -7.25
C GLY A 98 -0.07 0.43 -6.14
N ALA A 99 -1.35 0.51 -6.46
CA ALA A 99 -2.42 0.61 -5.45
C ALA A 99 -2.51 -0.63 -4.55
N GLN A 100 -2.40 -1.82 -5.13
CA GLN A 100 -2.39 -3.10 -4.41
C GLN A 100 -0.98 -3.47 -3.94
N ALA A 101 0.01 -3.29 -4.80
CA ALA A 101 1.41 -3.58 -4.50
C ALA A 101 1.91 -2.81 -3.27
N SER A 102 1.48 -1.55 -3.09
CA SER A 102 1.83 -0.76 -1.91
C SER A 102 1.28 -1.35 -0.61
N ARG A 103 0.11 -1.99 -0.64
CA ARG A 103 -0.44 -2.64 0.56
C ARG A 103 0.37 -3.89 0.91
N ALA A 104 0.76 -4.70 -0.08
CA ALA A 104 1.63 -5.85 0.13
C ALA A 104 3.02 -5.42 0.64
N TRP A 105 3.64 -4.41 0.01
CA TRP A 105 4.89 -3.80 0.45
C TRP A 105 4.81 -3.32 1.90
N TRP A 106 3.76 -2.55 2.25
CA TRP A 106 3.58 -2.02 3.59
C TRP A 106 3.42 -3.16 4.62
N THR A 107 2.67 -4.21 4.27
CA THR A 107 2.43 -5.35 5.15
C THR A 107 3.73 -6.14 5.41
N PHE A 108 4.57 -6.35 4.38
CA PHE A 108 5.90 -6.94 4.59
C PHE A 108 6.79 -6.07 5.47
N ARG A 109 6.81 -4.75 5.23
CA ARG A 109 7.56 -3.81 6.08
C ARG A 109 7.06 -3.83 7.52
N TRP A 110 5.76 -3.88 7.73
CA TRP A 110 5.15 -4.04 9.06
C TRP A 110 5.55 -5.36 9.72
N ALA A 111 5.69 -6.42 8.95
CA ALA A 111 6.16 -7.72 9.40
C ALA A 111 7.71 -7.81 9.55
N GLY A 112 8.44 -6.70 9.45
CA GLY A 112 9.88 -6.62 9.62
C GLY A 112 10.72 -7.03 8.42
N PHE A 113 10.09 -7.40 7.31
CA PHE A 113 10.81 -7.73 6.08
C PHE A 113 11.11 -6.47 5.28
N ARG A 114 12.39 -6.07 5.25
CA ARG A 114 12.82 -4.78 4.68
C ARG A 114 13.18 -4.84 3.21
N ASN A 115 13.61 -6.00 2.70
CA ASN A 115 14.12 -6.16 1.34
C ASN A 115 12.96 -6.40 0.34
N VAL A 116 11.95 -5.53 0.40
CA VAL A 116 10.78 -5.51 -0.48
C VAL A 116 10.65 -4.14 -1.14
N ARG A 117 10.45 -4.11 -2.46
CA ARG A 117 10.28 -2.89 -3.26
C ARG A 117 9.06 -3.00 -4.18
N ILE A 118 8.46 -1.88 -4.49
CA ILE A 118 7.34 -1.76 -5.44
C ILE A 118 7.93 -1.48 -6.83
N LEU A 119 7.49 -2.21 -7.84
CA LEU A 119 7.84 -1.90 -9.24
C LEU A 119 7.12 -0.62 -9.66
N ASP A 120 7.88 0.44 -9.89
CA ASP A 120 7.35 1.76 -10.25
C ASP A 120 6.70 1.72 -11.64
N GLY A 121 5.38 1.95 -11.68
CA GLY A 121 4.55 1.81 -12.88
C GLY A 121 3.98 0.40 -13.12
N GLY A 122 4.35 -0.59 -12.31
CA GLY A 122 3.78 -1.93 -12.33
C GLY A 122 3.86 -2.64 -13.68
N LEU A 123 2.90 -3.52 -13.95
CA LEU A 123 2.85 -4.29 -15.20
C LEU A 123 2.69 -3.40 -16.44
N ALA A 124 1.96 -2.30 -16.33
CA ALA A 124 1.73 -1.39 -17.45
C ALA A 124 3.05 -0.77 -17.95
N ALA A 125 3.91 -0.29 -17.05
CA ALA A 125 5.21 0.27 -17.42
C ALA A 125 6.19 -0.82 -17.91
N TRP A 126 6.10 -2.05 -17.36
CA TRP A 126 6.88 -3.19 -17.81
C TRP A 126 6.59 -3.53 -19.28
N THR A 127 5.30 -3.63 -19.62
CA THR A 127 4.87 -3.91 -21.02
C THR A 127 5.16 -2.75 -21.97
N ALA A 128 4.94 -1.51 -21.54
CA ALA A 128 5.27 -0.31 -22.32
C ALA A 128 6.78 -0.22 -22.65
N ALA A 129 7.64 -0.74 -21.79
CA ALA A 129 9.08 -0.86 -22.02
C ALA A 129 9.47 -2.06 -22.92
N GLY A 130 8.50 -2.74 -23.54
CA GLY A 130 8.73 -3.90 -24.44
C GLY A 130 9.33 -5.12 -23.74
N LYS A 131 9.14 -5.24 -22.42
CA LYS A 131 9.69 -6.36 -21.66
C LYS A 131 8.80 -7.60 -21.79
N PRO A 132 9.37 -8.83 -21.72
CA PRO A 132 8.63 -10.07 -21.91
C PRO A 132 7.54 -10.26 -20.85
N THR A 133 6.44 -10.89 -21.26
CA THR A 133 5.36 -11.32 -20.37
C THR A 133 5.09 -12.80 -20.54
N SER A 134 4.47 -13.43 -19.54
CA SER A 134 3.99 -14.82 -19.57
C SER A 134 2.54 -14.86 -19.07
N THR A 135 1.82 -15.89 -19.44
CA THR A 135 0.49 -16.23 -18.91
C THR A 135 0.54 -17.39 -17.91
N ASP A 136 1.73 -17.81 -17.49
CA ASP A 136 1.90 -18.89 -16.51
C ASP A 136 1.21 -18.57 -15.19
N ILE A 137 0.49 -19.54 -14.64
CA ILE A 137 -0.18 -19.42 -13.36
C ILE A 137 0.70 -20.08 -12.31
N LEU A 138 1.43 -19.25 -11.56
CA LEU A 138 2.28 -19.68 -10.44
C LEU A 138 1.72 -19.10 -9.15
N SER A 139 1.46 -19.94 -8.15
CA SER A 139 0.97 -19.53 -6.81
C SER A 139 1.97 -19.85 -5.70
N GLU A 140 2.99 -20.64 -5.99
CA GLU A 140 4.03 -21.02 -5.04
C GLU A 140 5.38 -21.23 -5.71
N ALA A 141 6.43 -21.10 -4.96
CA ALA A 141 7.79 -21.35 -5.43
C ALA A 141 8.09 -22.86 -5.42
N THR A 142 9.02 -23.29 -6.30
CA THR A 142 9.51 -24.68 -6.35
C THR A 142 10.19 -25.13 -5.05
N LYS A 143 10.69 -24.17 -4.26
CA LYS A 143 11.33 -24.42 -2.95
C LYS A 143 10.82 -23.41 -1.93
N ALA A 144 10.32 -23.91 -0.82
CA ALA A 144 9.90 -23.07 0.29
C ALA A 144 11.06 -22.25 0.88
N GLY A 145 10.74 -21.00 1.25
CA GLY A 145 11.65 -20.12 1.94
C GLY A 145 11.73 -20.37 3.44
N THR A 146 12.59 -19.60 4.11
CA THR A 146 12.88 -19.76 5.54
C THR A 146 12.70 -18.47 6.35
N VAL A 147 12.06 -17.44 5.78
CA VAL A 147 11.88 -16.14 6.44
C VAL A 147 11.19 -16.28 7.80
N ALA A 148 11.65 -15.49 8.78
CA ALA A 148 10.96 -15.27 10.05
C ALA A 148 10.43 -13.83 10.07
N LEU A 149 9.14 -13.68 10.37
CA LEU A 149 8.45 -12.39 10.38
C LEU A 149 8.00 -12.04 11.80
N GLN A 150 8.04 -10.75 12.11
CA GLN A 150 7.58 -10.20 13.39
C GLN A 150 6.77 -8.93 13.12
N ALA A 151 5.60 -8.81 13.71
CA ALA A 151 4.74 -7.64 13.57
C ALA A 151 5.29 -6.39 14.26
N GLY A 152 4.82 -5.20 13.86
CA GLY A 152 5.06 -3.95 14.58
C GLY A 152 6.22 -3.09 14.07
N HIS A 153 6.82 -3.40 12.91
CA HIS A 153 7.93 -2.63 12.35
C HIS A 153 7.50 -1.40 11.51
N MET A 154 6.20 -1.22 11.27
CA MET A 154 5.62 0.01 10.73
C MET A 154 4.57 0.53 11.71
N PRO A 155 4.46 1.86 11.89
CA PRO A 155 3.53 2.43 12.85
C PRO A 155 2.08 2.24 12.41
N THR A 156 1.25 1.80 13.35
CA THR A 156 -0.20 1.65 13.19
C THR A 156 -0.93 2.41 14.28
N ILE A 157 -2.14 2.85 13.98
CA ILE A 157 -3.03 3.50 14.95
C ILE A 157 -4.43 2.92 14.89
N GLU A 158 -5.14 3.07 15.99
CA GLU A 158 -6.55 2.76 16.13
C GLU A 158 -7.43 4.01 15.97
N ALA A 159 -8.73 3.81 15.90
CA ALA A 159 -9.69 4.87 15.62
C ALA A 159 -9.67 6.04 16.62
N GLN A 160 -9.46 5.76 17.92
CA GLN A 160 -9.34 6.84 18.92
C GLN A 160 -8.10 7.69 18.72
N GLN A 161 -6.98 7.06 18.33
CA GLN A 161 -5.75 7.77 17.98
C GLN A 161 -5.93 8.57 16.69
N ALA A 162 -6.63 8.03 15.69
CA ALA A 162 -6.96 8.77 14.47
C ALA A 162 -7.79 10.03 14.79
N ALA A 163 -8.81 9.92 15.66
CA ALA A 163 -9.59 11.08 16.13
C ALA A 163 -8.74 12.11 16.88
N ARG A 164 -7.77 11.67 17.67
CA ARG A 164 -6.84 12.56 18.37
C ARG A 164 -5.92 13.29 17.38
N ILE A 165 -5.29 12.52 16.47
CA ILE A 165 -4.36 13.07 15.47
C ILE A 165 -5.07 14.07 14.55
N ALA A 166 -6.32 13.81 14.17
CA ALA A 166 -7.11 14.75 13.38
C ALA A 166 -7.27 16.13 14.05
N ARG A 167 -7.26 16.19 15.40
CA ARG A 167 -7.40 17.45 16.16
C ARG A 167 -6.08 18.11 16.55
N SER A 168 -5.02 17.34 16.75
CA SER A 168 -3.75 17.85 17.33
C SER A 168 -2.52 17.55 16.48
N GLY A 169 -2.67 16.90 15.34
CA GLY A 169 -1.63 16.58 14.38
C GLY A 169 -2.17 16.67 12.96
N VAL A 170 -1.73 15.79 12.08
CA VAL A 170 -2.17 15.73 10.68
C VAL A 170 -2.70 14.34 10.35
N LEU A 171 -4.02 14.21 10.19
CA LEU A 171 -4.65 13.01 9.66
C LEU A 171 -4.96 13.21 8.18
N LEU A 172 -4.41 12.35 7.32
CA LEU A 172 -4.60 12.41 5.87
C LEU A 172 -5.61 11.36 5.39
N ASP A 173 -6.58 11.78 4.59
CA ASP A 173 -7.50 10.89 3.87
C ASP A 173 -6.98 10.64 2.45
N ALA A 174 -6.54 9.43 2.17
CA ALA A 174 -6.00 9.05 0.87
C ALA A 174 -7.06 8.64 -0.17
N ARG A 175 -8.35 8.79 0.14
CA ARG A 175 -9.45 8.56 -0.82
C ARG A 175 -9.55 9.72 -1.82
N GLY A 176 -10.24 9.47 -2.94
CA GLY A 176 -10.55 10.54 -3.89
C GLY A 176 -11.53 11.57 -3.32
N LYS A 177 -11.50 12.80 -3.88
CA LYS A 177 -12.27 13.96 -3.43
C LYS A 177 -13.78 13.68 -3.23
N ALA A 178 -14.42 12.95 -4.13
CA ALA A 178 -15.84 12.62 -4.01
C ALA A 178 -16.16 11.83 -2.73
N ALA A 179 -15.31 10.85 -2.37
CA ALA A 179 -15.47 10.06 -1.15
C ALA A 179 -15.19 10.89 0.12
N PHE A 180 -14.25 11.84 0.05
CA PHE A 180 -13.93 12.77 1.14
C PHE A 180 -15.10 13.74 1.40
N VAL A 181 -15.59 14.39 0.36
CA VAL A 181 -16.69 15.36 0.46
C VAL A 181 -17.96 14.70 0.98
N GLY A 182 -18.21 13.46 0.60
CA GLY A 182 -19.45 12.76 0.93
C GLY A 182 -20.64 13.21 0.09
N GLU A 183 -21.81 12.71 0.42
CA GLU A 183 -23.06 13.00 -0.25
C GLU A 183 -24.05 13.63 0.72
N ALA A 184 -24.59 14.78 0.36
CA ALA A 184 -25.60 15.48 1.16
C ALA A 184 -26.81 14.56 1.47
N GLY A 185 -27.23 14.53 2.73
CA GLY A 185 -28.32 13.66 3.18
C GLY A 185 -27.94 12.19 3.41
N LYS A 186 -26.68 11.79 3.20
CA LYS A 186 -26.18 10.46 3.52
C LYS A 186 -25.15 10.53 4.67
N PRO A 187 -25.58 10.46 5.94
CA PRO A 187 -24.73 10.72 7.10
C PRO A 187 -23.55 9.77 7.27
N ALA A 188 -23.57 8.59 6.63
CA ALA A 188 -22.46 7.63 6.65
C ALA A 188 -21.43 7.89 5.52
N THR A 189 -21.51 9.01 4.81
CA THR A 189 -20.55 9.43 3.77
C THR A 189 -19.85 10.71 4.18
N GLY A 190 -18.60 10.89 3.77
CA GLY A 190 -17.76 12.02 4.17
C GLY A 190 -16.41 11.55 4.71
N HIS A 191 -15.86 12.27 5.67
CA HIS A 191 -14.52 12.01 6.21
C HIS A 191 -14.47 12.11 7.75
N ILE A 192 -13.36 11.70 8.34
CA ILE A 192 -13.08 11.85 9.78
C ILE A 192 -12.90 13.35 10.05
N PRO A 193 -13.65 13.95 11.00
CA PRO A 193 -13.52 15.39 11.30
C PRO A 193 -12.08 15.79 11.62
N GLY A 194 -11.59 16.85 11.00
CA GLY A 194 -10.21 17.32 11.11
C GLY A 194 -9.23 16.68 10.12
N ALA A 195 -9.65 15.67 9.34
CA ALA A 195 -8.78 15.09 8.33
C ALA A 195 -8.60 16.00 7.12
N LYS A 196 -7.41 16.00 6.53
CA LYS A 196 -7.09 16.70 5.27
C LYS A 196 -7.14 15.73 4.10
N LEU A 197 -7.68 16.15 2.96
CA LEU A 197 -7.64 15.35 1.73
C LEU A 197 -6.21 15.26 1.20
N ALA A 198 -5.76 14.03 0.92
CA ALA A 198 -4.48 13.72 0.31
C ALA A 198 -4.66 12.51 -0.64
N ALA A 199 -5.45 12.70 -1.70
CA ALA A 199 -5.84 11.62 -2.59
C ALA A 199 -4.62 10.86 -3.14
N SER A 200 -4.60 9.53 -3.01
CA SER A 200 -3.45 8.72 -3.43
C SER A 200 -3.14 8.83 -4.92
N GLY A 201 -4.14 9.13 -5.75
CA GLY A 201 -3.95 9.39 -7.19
C GLY A 201 -3.05 10.57 -7.48
N ASP A 202 -2.99 11.57 -6.59
CA ASP A 202 -2.16 12.75 -6.76
C ASP A 202 -0.65 12.45 -6.62
N ASN A 203 -0.30 11.28 -6.09
CA ASN A 203 1.09 10.80 -5.99
C ASN A 203 1.63 10.23 -7.31
N ILE A 204 0.77 10.09 -8.31
CA ILE A 204 1.08 9.42 -9.58
C ILE A 204 1.09 10.43 -10.73
N ALA A 205 2.04 10.27 -11.64
CA ALA A 205 2.07 10.93 -12.94
C ALA A 205 2.50 9.91 -14.01
N GLY A 206 1.77 9.85 -15.12
CA GLY A 206 2.07 8.88 -16.18
C GLY A 206 2.08 7.41 -15.74
N GLY A 207 1.31 7.06 -14.71
CA GLY A 207 1.24 5.70 -14.16
C GLY A 207 2.37 5.33 -13.19
N GLN A 208 3.31 6.22 -12.90
CA GLN A 208 4.43 6.03 -11.99
C GLN A 208 4.37 7.01 -10.82
N PHE A 209 5.04 6.70 -9.71
CA PHE A 209 5.18 7.64 -8.61
C PHE A 209 5.90 8.92 -9.09
N ARG A 210 5.34 10.07 -8.74
CA ARG A 210 5.96 11.38 -9.04
C ARG A 210 7.43 11.42 -8.59
N PRO A 211 8.26 12.26 -9.20
CA PRO A 211 9.62 12.52 -8.73
C PRO A 211 9.64 12.89 -7.24
N ALA A 212 10.73 12.52 -6.54
CA ALA A 212 10.84 12.72 -5.09
C ALA A 212 10.64 14.20 -4.71
N ALA A 213 11.20 15.13 -5.44
CA ALA A 213 11.07 16.57 -5.17
C ALA A 213 9.62 17.07 -5.26
N GLU A 214 8.82 16.54 -6.21
CA GLU A 214 7.39 16.87 -6.31
C GLU A 214 6.60 16.31 -5.15
N LEU A 215 6.85 15.05 -4.75
CA LEU A 215 6.23 14.43 -3.57
C LEU A 215 6.62 15.18 -2.28
N GLU A 216 7.88 15.56 -2.12
CA GLU A 216 8.35 16.34 -0.98
C GLU A 216 7.60 17.67 -0.87
N ALA A 217 7.49 18.41 -1.99
CA ALA A 217 6.77 19.68 -2.03
C ALA A 217 5.27 19.49 -1.72
N GLN A 218 4.64 18.47 -2.32
CA GLN A 218 3.24 18.13 -2.08
C GLN A 218 2.97 17.81 -0.60
N PHE A 219 3.79 16.94 0.01
CA PHE A 219 3.61 16.59 1.41
C PHE A 219 4.01 17.71 2.36
N ALA A 220 5.02 18.53 2.05
CA ALA A 220 5.35 19.70 2.85
C ALA A 220 4.16 20.67 2.96
N ALA A 221 3.43 20.90 1.86
CA ALA A 221 2.24 21.75 1.85
C ALA A 221 1.10 21.19 2.72
N LEU A 222 0.96 19.88 2.80
CA LEU A 222 -0.09 19.23 3.61
C LEU A 222 0.27 19.16 5.11
N LEU A 223 1.54 18.89 5.42
CA LEU A 223 2.00 18.57 6.78
C LEU A 223 2.38 19.79 7.60
N GLY A 224 2.76 20.90 6.96
CA GLY A 224 3.39 22.01 7.69
C GLY A 224 4.81 21.66 8.18
N ASN A 225 5.38 22.55 8.98
CA ASN A 225 6.78 22.45 9.43
C ASN A 225 6.91 22.23 10.95
N ASP A 226 5.84 21.90 11.65
CA ASP A 226 5.78 21.89 13.12
C ASP A 226 6.16 20.55 13.77
N GLY A 227 6.52 19.54 12.98
CA GLY A 227 6.87 18.19 13.47
C GLY A 227 5.68 17.40 14.03
N SER A 228 4.46 17.79 13.71
CA SER A 228 3.22 17.13 14.15
C SER A 228 3.20 15.65 13.82
N GLU A 229 2.53 14.86 14.65
CA GLU A 229 2.25 13.46 14.40
C GLU A 229 1.39 13.31 13.14
N VAL A 230 1.80 12.42 12.23
CA VAL A 230 1.13 12.21 10.94
C VAL A 230 0.59 10.79 10.85
N ALA A 231 -0.66 10.68 10.43
CA ALA A 231 -1.28 9.39 10.10
C ALA A 231 -2.08 9.47 8.81
N VAL A 232 -2.27 8.32 8.18
CA VAL A 232 -2.98 8.18 6.90
C VAL A 232 -4.06 7.12 7.02
N TYR A 233 -5.23 7.39 6.47
CA TYR A 233 -6.30 6.40 6.28
C TYR A 233 -6.88 6.49 4.88
N CYS A 234 -7.71 5.52 4.51
CA CYS A 234 -8.49 5.57 3.28
C CYS A 234 -9.83 4.81 3.43
N GLY A 235 -10.27 4.08 2.41
CA GLY A 235 -11.47 3.22 2.50
C GLY A 235 -11.25 1.93 3.30
N SER A 236 -10.09 1.27 3.10
CA SER A 236 -9.75 -0.05 3.66
C SER A 236 -8.24 -0.28 3.86
N GLY A 237 -7.42 0.76 3.82
CA GLY A 237 -5.98 0.69 4.06
C GLY A 237 -5.10 0.57 2.79
N ASN A 238 -5.65 0.27 1.61
CA ASN A 238 -4.84 0.11 0.39
C ASN A 238 -4.30 1.46 -0.13
N ALA A 239 -5.19 2.42 -0.43
CA ALA A 239 -4.78 3.74 -0.88
C ALA A 239 -3.97 4.51 0.19
N ALA A 240 -4.21 4.24 1.49
CA ALA A 240 -3.39 4.78 2.57
C ALA A 240 -1.96 4.19 2.53
N ALA A 241 -1.82 2.88 2.33
CA ALA A 241 -0.50 2.25 2.15
C ALA A 241 0.24 2.80 0.92
N HIS A 242 -0.49 3.12 -0.16
CA HIS A 242 0.07 3.79 -1.34
C HIS A 242 0.58 5.20 -1.02
N ALA A 243 -0.21 6.02 -0.30
CA ALA A 243 0.24 7.34 0.14
C ALA A 243 1.46 7.23 1.09
N ILE A 244 1.47 6.22 1.99
CA ILE A 244 2.61 5.94 2.86
C ILE A 244 3.85 5.53 2.05
N ALA A 245 3.71 4.72 0.99
CA ALA A 245 4.83 4.37 0.12
C ALA A 245 5.41 5.61 -0.59
N ALA A 246 4.55 6.51 -1.08
CA ALA A 246 4.97 7.79 -1.64
C ALA A 246 5.74 8.64 -0.60
N MET A 247 5.22 8.76 0.63
CA MET A 247 5.88 9.48 1.71
C MET A 247 7.18 8.80 2.16
N HIS A 248 7.20 7.46 2.22
CA HIS A 248 8.40 6.69 2.56
C HIS A 248 9.51 6.89 1.53
N SER A 249 9.17 7.03 0.25
CA SER A 249 10.13 7.32 -0.82
C SER A 249 10.81 8.70 -0.68
N THR A 250 10.26 9.58 0.18
CA THR A 250 10.83 10.88 0.56
C THR A 250 11.43 10.88 1.99
N GLY A 251 11.55 9.71 2.62
CA GLY A 251 12.13 9.56 3.96
C GLY A 251 11.15 9.73 5.13
N ARG A 252 9.85 9.79 4.88
CA ARG A 252 8.81 9.95 5.92
C ARG A 252 8.05 8.64 6.13
N THR A 253 7.77 8.27 7.37
CA THR A 253 7.02 7.04 7.69
C THR A 253 5.84 7.37 8.61
N PRO A 254 4.71 7.85 8.07
CA PRO A 254 3.52 8.13 8.86
C PRO A 254 2.84 6.84 9.33
N ALA A 255 1.99 6.95 10.35
CA ALA A 255 1.21 5.83 10.86
C ALA A 255 0.04 5.49 9.91
N LEU A 256 -0.28 4.20 9.82
CA LEU A 256 -1.47 3.72 9.12
C LEU A 256 -2.62 3.52 10.11
N TYR A 257 -3.76 4.17 9.88
CA TYR A 257 -5.01 3.74 10.48
C TYR A 257 -5.55 2.55 9.68
N VAL A 258 -5.27 1.34 10.16
CA VAL A 258 -5.56 0.08 9.45
C VAL A 258 -7.05 -0.08 9.15
N GLY A 259 -7.92 0.12 10.15
CA GLY A 259 -9.37 0.01 10.02
C GLY A 259 -9.98 0.99 9.02
N SER A 260 -9.34 2.14 8.84
CA SER A 260 -9.70 3.15 7.86
C SER A 260 -11.18 3.56 7.95
N TRP A 261 -11.71 4.15 6.88
CA TRP A 261 -13.11 4.56 6.82
C TRP A 261 -14.09 3.40 7.04
N SER A 262 -13.76 2.21 6.58
CA SER A 262 -14.66 1.06 6.73
C SER A 262 -14.89 0.63 8.18
N ALA A 263 -13.92 0.81 9.06
CA ALA A 263 -14.11 0.61 10.50
C ALA A 263 -14.70 1.85 11.17
N TRP A 264 -14.30 3.05 10.74
CA TRP A 264 -14.81 4.30 11.28
C TRP A 264 -16.31 4.43 11.10
N SER A 265 -16.81 4.30 9.86
CA SER A 265 -18.22 4.46 9.52
C SER A 265 -19.11 3.30 9.94
N ALA A 266 -18.54 2.17 10.35
CA ALA A 266 -19.29 1.03 10.90
C ALA A 266 -19.73 1.27 12.37
N ASP A 267 -19.16 2.24 13.05
CA ASP A 267 -19.53 2.66 14.40
C ASP A 267 -20.39 3.94 14.32
N PRO A 268 -21.70 3.87 14.55
CA PRO A 268 -22.58 5.02 14.42
C PRO A 268 -22.34 6.10 15.48
N SER A 269 -21.58 5.83 16.53
CA SER A 269 -21.21 6.81 17.54
C SER A 269 -20.09 7.74 17.08
N ARG A 270 -19.40 7.43 15.97
CA ARG A 270 -18.29 8.23 15.46
C ARG A 270 -18.78 9.39 14.61
N PRO A 271 -18.29 10.59 14.84
CA PRO A 271 -18.66 11.76 14.07
C PRO A 271 -18.15 11.66 12.64
N VAL A 272 -18.88 12.27 11.72
CA VAL A 272 -18.56 12.36 10.29
C VAL A 272 -18.68 13.81 9.85
N ALA A 273 -17.65 14.33 9.19
CA ALA A 273 -17.68 15.60 8.50
C ALA A 273 -18.01 15.40 7.01
N GLN A 274 -18.67 16.38 6.42
CA GLN A 274 -19.00 16.45 4.99
C GLN A 274 -18.55 17.79 4.43
N GLY A 275 -18.34 17.84 3.12
CA GLY A 275 -17.85 19.03 2.45
C GLY A 275 -16.36 18.97 2.18
N ALA A 276 -15.82 20.07 1.65
CA ALA A 276 -14.42 20.16 1.22
C ALA A 276 -13.46 20.51 2.38
N GLU A 277 -13.98 21.10 3.44
CA GLU A 277 -13.22 21.53 4.61
C GLU A 277 -13.02 20.37 5.58
N PRO A 278 -11.94 20.38 6.39
CA PRO A 278 -11.66 19.30 7.34
C PRO A 278 -12.75 19.04 8.40
N GLY A 279 -13.59 20.01 8.72
CA GLY A 279 -14.69 19.90 9.70
C GLY A 279 -14.29 20.13 11.14
#